data_d80c49d917d732e0675fe5d527f0435f
#
_entry.id   d80c49d917d732e0675fe5d527f0435f
#
_cell.length_a   1.000
_cell.length_b   1.000
_cell.length_c   1.000
_cell.angle_alpha   90.00
_cell.angle_beta   90.00
_cell.angle_gamma   90.00
#
_symmetry.space_group_name_H-M   'P 1'
#
loop_
_entity.id
_entity.type
_entity.pdbx_description
1 polymer ?
#
loop_
_entity_poly.entity_id
_entity_poly.type
_entity_poly.pdbx_seq_one_letter_code
_entity_poly.pdbx_strand_id
1 'polypeptide(L)' 'MRLGKLLSSMTKPELEELRENLNLTDDEDLVFVQLSKGRNKTYIADNCMISISTVDNRIKAINLKLKRLEVI' A
#
# COMPACT_ATOMS: atom_id res chain seq x y z
N MET A 1 -10.50 -0.24 8.68
CA MET A 1 -10.58 0.20 7.27
C MET A 1 -9.57 -0.57 6.44
N ARG A 2 -9.97 -1.03 5.28
CA ARG A 2 -9.05 -1.75 4.41
C ARG A 2 -8.19 -0.77 3.64
N LEU A 3 -6.89 -1.01 3.64
CA LEU A 3 -5.92 -0.15 2.98
C LEU A 3 -6.22 0.04 1.49
N GLY A 4 -6.51 -1.06 0.78
CA GLY A 4 -6.80 -0.98 -0.65
C GLY A 4 -7.99 -0.09 -0.97
N LYS A 5 -9.05 -0.18 -0.16
CA LYS A 5 -10.24 0.64 -0.34
C LYS A 5 -9.93 2.12 -0.07
N LEU A 6 -9.14 2.40 0.95
CA LEU A 6 -8.72 3.76 1.26
C LEU A 6 -7.92 4.36 0.10
N LEU A 7 -6.92 3.63 -0.38
CA LEU A 7 -6.04 4.12 -1.44
C LEU A 7 -6.78 4.31 -2.77
N SER A 8 -7.70 3.39 -3.10
CA SER A 8 -8.43 3.48 -4.37
C SER A 8 -9.43 4.63 -4.40
N SER A 9 -9.80 5.18 -3.24
CA SER A 9 -10.70 6.32 -3.14
C SER A 9 -9.99 7.66 -3.17
N MET A 10 -8.65 7.67 -3.10
CA MET A 10 -7.87 8.90 -3.08
C MET A 10 -7.57 9.39 -4.49
N THR A 11 -7.40 10.70 -4.63
CA THR A 11 -6.98 11.29 -5.89
C THR A 11 -5.49 11.03 -6.14
N LYS A 12 -5.05 11.20 -7.38
CA LYS A 12 -3.65 11.01 -7.74
C LYS A 12 -2.69 11.90 -6.93
N PRO A 13 -2.95 13.22 -6.82
CA PRO A 13 -2.09 14.08 -5.99
C PRO A 13 -2.03 13.64 -4.54
N GLU A 14 -3.15 13.21 -3.98
CA GLU A 14 -3.21 12.73 -2.59
C GLU A 14 -2.35 11.48 -2.41
N LEU A 15 -2.42 10.54 -3.36
CA LEU A 15 -1.63 9.31 -3.32
C LEU A 15 -0.14 9.60 -3.41
N GLU A 16 0.27 10.51 -4.28
CA GLU A 16 1.68 10.86 -4.45
C GLU A 16 2.24 11.53 -3.20
N GLU A 17 1.49 12.44 -2.61
CA GLU A 17 1.87 13.09 -1.37
C GLU A 17 2.01 12.07 -0.24
N LEU A 18 1.05 11.16 -0.14
CA LEU A 18 1.09 10.12 0.88
C LEU A 18 2.29 9.20 0.70
N ARG A 19 2.61 8.80 -0.53
CA ARG A 19 3.76 7.95 -0.81
C ARG A 19 5.07 8.60 -0.35
N GLU A 20 5.23 9.89 -0.63
CA GLU A 20 6.42 10.63 -0.20
C GLU A 20 6.52 10.68 1.32
N ASN A 21 5.39 10.95 1.99
CA ASN A 21 5.36 11.09 3.45
C ASN A 21 5.56 9.75 4.17
N LEU A 22 5.11 8.65 3.57
CA LEU A 22 5.25 7.33 4.17
C LEU A 22 6.69 6.80 4.13
N ASN A 23 7.49 7.28 3.21
CA ASN A 23 8.88 6.85 3.06
C ASN A 23 8.95 5.31 2.90
N LEU A 24 8.21 4.81 1.93
CA LEU A 24 8.12 3.36 1.69
C LEU A 24 9.40 2.80 1.09
N THR A 25 9.71 1.54 1.42
CA THR A 25 10.75 0.79 0.71
C THR A 25 10.25 0.47 -0.70
N ASP A 26 11.16 0.08 -1.60
CA ASP A 26 10.78 -0.27 -2.97
C ASP A 26 9.72 -1.36 -3.02
N ASP A 27 9.87 -2.40 -2.19
CA ASP A 27 8.91 -3.50 -2.11
C ASP A 27 7.54 -3.04 -1.63
N GLU A 28 7.54 -2.21 -0.59
CA GLU A 28 6.30 -1.64 -0.04
C GLU A 28 5.62 -0.73 -1.06
N ASP A 29 6.40 0.05 -1.78
CA ASP A 29 5.89 0.97 -2.78
C ASP A 29 5.20 0.24 -3.92
N LEU A 30 5.76 -0.87 -4.38
CA LEU A 30 5.13 -1.70 -5.41
C LEU A 30 3.75 -2.17 -4.98
N VAL A 31 3.63 -2.65 -3.74
CA VAL A 31 2.35 -3.09 -3.20
C VAL A 31 1.39 -1.91 -3.06
N PHE A 32 1.89 -0.79 -2.56
CA PHE A 32 1.09 0.43 -2.41
C PHE A 32 0.47 0.87 -3.74
N VAL A 33 1.27 0.94 -4.79
CA VAL A 33 0.81 1.36 -6.12
C VAL A 33 -0.27 0.41 -6.64
N GLN A 34 -0.07 -0.91 -6.49
CA GLN A 34 -1.05 -1.89 -6.95
C GLN A 34 -2.36 -1.75 -6.18
N LEU A 35 -2.29 -1.57 -4.86
CA LEU A 35 -3.49 -1.36 -4.04
C LEU A 35 -4.23 -0.09 -4.46
N SER A 36 -3.51 0.97 -4.78
CA SER A 36 -4.13 2.23 -5.21
C SER A 36 -4.88 2.09 -6.53
N LYS A 37 -4.51 1.10 -7.34
CA LYS A 37 -5.20 0.79 -8.60
C LYS A 37 -6.38 -0.17 -8.41
N GLY A 38 -6.69 -0.53 -7.16
CA GLY A 38 -7.80 -1.43 -6.87
C GLY A 38 -7.48 -2.91 -7.05
N ARG A 39 -6.21 -3.29 -7.14
CA ARG A 39 -5.82 -4.70 -7.30
C ARG A 39 -5.94 -5.43 -5.97
N ASN A 40 -6.32 -6.71 -6.04
CA ASN A 40 -6.42 -7.55 -4.85
C ASN A 40 -5.07 -8.22 -4.52
N LYS A 41 -5.01 -8.85 -3.34
CA LYS A 41 -3.78 -9.50 -2.87
C LYS A 41 -3.29 -10.60 -3.82
N THR A 42 -4.21 -11.37 -4.37
CA THR A 42 -3.88 -12.46 -5.29
C THR A 42 -3.20 -11.91 -6.55
N TYR A 43 -3.74 -10.85 -7.10
CA TYR A 43 -3.16 -10.18 -8.26
C TYR A 43 -1.76 -9.65 -7.94
N ILE A 44 -1.60 -9.00 -6.81
CA ILE A 44 -0.32 -8.42 -6.41
C ILE A 44 0.72 -9.51 -6.20
N ALA A 45 0.37 -10.59 -5.51
CA ALA A 45 1.27 -11.70 -5.26
C ALA A 45 1.75 -12.32 -6.58
N ASP A 46 0.84 -12.54 -7.50
CA ASP A 46 1.15 -13.12 -8.80
C ASP A 46 2.03 -12.17 -9.63
N ASN A 47 1.66 -10.90 -9.68
CA ASN A 47 2.37 -9.89 -10.47
C ASN A 47 3.78 -9.61 -9.96
N CYS A 48 3.96 -9.63 -8.64
CA CYS A 48 5.27 -9.39 -8.00
C CYS A 48 6.07 -10.68 -7.78
N MET A 49 5.50 -11.84 -8.10
CA MET A 49 6.13 -13.14 -7.91
C MET A 49 6.50 -13.41 -6.45
N ILE A 50 5.59 -13.08 -5.55
CA ILE A 50 5.75 -13.31 -4.11
C ILE A 50 4.52 -14.03 -3.59
N SER A 51 4.60 -14.55 -2.36
CA SER A 51 3.47 -15.22 -1.73
C SER A 51 2.44 -14.20 -1.22
N ILE A 52 1.20 -14.67 -1.05
CA ILE A 52 0.14 -13.83 -0.46
C ILE A 52 0.54 -13.41 0.95
N SER A 53 1.19 -14.30 1.70
CA SER A 53 1.70 -13.96 3.04
C SER A 53 2.66 -12.79 3.01
N THR A 54 3.53 -12.74 2.01
CA THR A 54 4.46 -11.64 1.84
C THR A 54 3.71 -10.34 1.52
N VAL A 55 2.68 -10.42 0.67
CA VAL A 55 1.83 -9.25 0.39
C VAL A 55 1.18 -8.75 1.68
N ASP A 56 0.64 -9.65 2.49
CA ASP A 56 0.03 -9.28 3.77
C ASP A 56 1.03 -8.58 4.69
N ASN A 57 2.26 -9.07 4.75
CA ASN A 57 3.30 -8.46 5.57
C ASN A 57 3.65 -7.06 5.08
N ARG A 58 3.70 -6.86 3.77
CA ARG A 58 3.93 -5.52 3.18
C ARG A 58 2.79 -4.58 3.51
N ILE A 59 1.54 -5.06 3.43
CA ILE A 59 0.37 -4.27 3.77
C ILE A 59 0.39 -3.87 5.25
N LYS A 60 0.76 -4.78 6.13
CA LYS A 60 0.89 -4.48 7.57
C LYS A 60 1.94 -3.39 7.81
N ALA A 61 3.06 -3.47 7.13
CA ALA A 61 4.12 -2.46 7.24
C ALA A 61 3.63 -1.09 6.78
N ILE A 62 2.90 -1.05 5.66
CA ILE A 62 2.32 0.19 5.15
C ILE A 62 1.31 0.77 6.13
N ASN A 63 0.44 -0.07 6.67
CA ASN A 63 -0.55 0.36 7.67
C ASN A 63 0.11 0.94 8.91
N LEU A 64 1.20 0.34 9.35
CA LEU A 64 1.94 0.81 10.51
C LEU A 64 2.53 2.20 10.27
N LYS A 65 3.07 2.42 9.08
CA LYS A 65 3.61 3.72 8.68
C LYS A 65 2.50 4.77 8.58
N LEU A 66 1.33 4.37 8.05
CA LEU A 66 0.16 5.24 7.98
C LEU A 66 -0.26 5.70 9.38
N LYS A 67 -0.31 4.79 10.32
CA LYS A 67 -0.65 5.12 11.71
C LYS A 67 0.30 6.13 12.31
N ARG A 68 1.58 6.04 11.98
CA ARG A 68 2.60 6.99 12.47
C ARG A 68 2.37 8.39 11.91
N LEU A 69 1.93 8.49 10.66
CA LEU A 69 1.61 9.78 10.06
C LEU A 69 0.36 10.40 10.66
N GLU A 70 -0.58 9.56 11.07
CA GLU A 70 -1.84 10.01 11.66
C GLU A 70 -1.75 10.24 13.16
N VAL A 71 -0.56 10.21 13.70
CA VAL A 71 -0.37 10.45 15.13
C VAL A 71 -0.81 11.87 15.44
N ILE A 72 -1.87 11.91 16.14
CA ILE A 72 -2.49 13.15 16.54
C ILE A 72 -2.48 13.19 18.06
#